data_2d79c40871730c469d9feddc3c82d882
#
_entry.id   2d79c40871730c469d9feddc3c82d882
#
_cell.length_a   1.000
_cell.length_b   1.000
_cell.length_c   1.000
_cell.angle_alpha   90.00
_cell.angle_beta   90.00
_cell.angle_gamma   90.00
#
_symmetry.space_group_name_H-M   'P 1'
#
loop_
_entity.id
_entity.type
_entity.pdbx_description
1 polymer ?
#
loop_
_entity_poly.entity_id
_entity_poly.type
_entity_poly.pdbx_seq_one_letter_code
_entity_poly.pdbx_strand_id
1 'polypeptide(L)'
;EDYITYATGRLTDNGGSIRFNESGEYIVSASVTDVRGRTFKVERSISVYNNAKLELSANKNDVYTSETVTLVADTENISNISWYISKDDDDKQNYLKYASGVLNNSGGEITFSENGIYTVYANGDDKYGKKYNKEVTITVIDKPILEFSIDKESAYVQTTVRVSSKLSNIEDCKIDWYIEKNGLRNPYNDYVNGTLSNYGGNIYFNQGGEYILYAVLTDRNGNEEEKSCKITIYDRADISINMAEVGYVGIAN
;
A
#
# COMPACT_ATOMS: atom_id res chain seq x y z
N GLU A 1 -9.31 56.88 -7.72
CA GLU A 1 -10.01 55.85 -8.52
C GLU A 1 -11.20 55.33 -7.73
N ASP A 2 -12.25 54.90 -8.42
CA ASP A 2 -13.43 54.35 -7.79
C ASP A 2 -13.10 52.96 -7.19
N TYR A 3 -13.60 52.65 -6.00
CA TYR A 3 -13.34 51.39 -5.30
C TYR A 3 -13.77 50.17 -6.14
N ILE A 4 -14.75 50.30 -7.04
CA ILE A 4 -15.23 49.19 -7.89
C ILE A 4 -14.18 48.66 -8.86
N THR A 5 -13.11 49.44 -9.12
CA THR A 5 -11.98 49.00 -9.95
C THR A 5 -11.21 47.87 -9.27
N TYR A 6 -11.14 47.87 -7.93
CA TYR A 6 -10.32 46.97 -7.15
C TYR A 6 -11.12 45.99 -6.27
N ALA A 7 -12.42 46.28 -6.09
CA ALA A 7 -13.25 45.49 -5.19
C ALA A 7 -14.69 45.36 -5.72
N THR A 8 -15.34 44.26 -5.35
CA THR A 8 -16.77 44.03 -5.57
C THR A 8 -17.54 44.25 -4.28
N GLY A 9 -18.82 44.58 -4.36
CA GLY A 9 -19.69 44.87 -3.21
C GLY A 9 -20.29 46.26 -3.32
N ARG A 10 -20.95 46.71 -2.26
CA ARG A 10 -21.65 47.99 -2.25
C ARG A 10 -21.29 48.82 -1.01
N LEU A 11 -20.86 50.03 -1.24
CA LEU A 11 -20.71 51.07 -0.22
C LEU A 11 -21.82 52.14 -0.39
N THR A 12 -22.33 52.59 0.71
CA THR A 12 -23.33 53.66 0.84
C THR A 12 -22.81 54.72 1.80
N ASP A 13 -23.55 55.81 1.98
CA ASP A 13 -23.21 56.87 2.96
C ASP A 13 -23.06 56.33 4.41
N ASN A 14 -23.71 55.19 4.70
CA ASN A 14 -23.64 54.52 5.98
C ASN A 14 -22.60 53.39 6.01
N GLY A 15 -21.76 53.25 4.98
CA GLY A 15 -20.80 52.15 4.82
C GLY A 15 -21.37 50.98 4.06
N GLY A 16 -20.73 49.81 4.19
CA GLY A 16 -21.09 48.55 3.54
C GLY A 16 -19.96 47.54 3.57
N SER A 17 -20.11 46.46 2.79
CA SER A 17 -19.11 45.41 2.68
C SER A 17 -18.57 45.33 1.25
N ILE A 18 -17.25 45.21 1.13
CA ILE A 18 -16.55 44.98 -0.13
C ILE A 18 -15.65 43.79 -0.04
N ARG A 19 -15.39 43.16 -1.20
CA ARG A 19 -14.40 42.07 -1.38
C ARG A 19 -13.38 42.56 -2.41
N PHE A 20 -12.10 42.54 -2.03
CA PHE A 20 -11.01 42.84 -2.96
C PHE A 20 -10.82 41.71 -3.96
N ASN A 21 -10.51 42.05 -5.21
CA ASN A 21 -10.33 41.12 -6.31
C ASN A 21 -8.89 40.57 -6.37
N GLU A 22 -7.91 41.33 -5.85
CA GLU A 22 -6.48 41.00 -5.90
C GLU A 22 -5.82 41.30 -4.55
N SER A 23 -4.69 40.68 -4.31
CA SER A 23 -3.85 41.01 -3.16
C SER A 23 -3.06 42.27 -3.38
N GLY A 24 -2.80 43.03 -2.34
CA GLY A 24 -2.07 44.30 -2.42
C GLY A 24 -2.27 45.18 -1.19
N GLU A 25 -1.59 46.32 -1.19
CA GLU A 25 -1.78 47.37 -0.21
C GLU A 25 -2.76 48.39 -0.78
N TYR A 26 -3.85 48.61 -0.08
CA TYR A 26 -4.90 49.51 -0.49
C TYR A 26 -5.09 50.63 0.53
N ILE A 27 -5.38 51.82 0.03
CA ILE A 27 -5.86 52.94 0.84
C ILE A 27 -7.34 53.18 0.48
N VAL A 28 -8.21 52.85 1.42
CA VAL A 28 -9.64 53.14 1.29
C VAL A 28 -9.88 54.53 1.83
N SER A 29 -10.44 55.42 0.98
CA SER A 29 -10.74 56.78 1.36
C SER A 29 -12.24 57.08 1.17
N ALA A 30 -12.79 57.85 2.09
CA ALA A 30 -14.13 58.44 1.99
C ALA A 30 -14.02 59.96 2.07
N SER A 31 -14.77 60.66 1.22
CA SER A 31 -14.84 62.11 1.24
C SER A 31 -16.28 62.58 1.29
N VAL A 32 -16.52 63.66 1.97
CA VAL A 32 -17.80 64.33 2.07
C VAL A 32 -17.61 65.83 1.83
N THR A 33 -18.49 66.43 1.09
CA THR A 33 -18.52 67.91 0.86
C THR A 33 -19.71 68.49 1.59
N ASP A 34 -19.46 69.49 2.42
CA ASP A 34 -20.52 70.19 3.17
C ASP A 34 -21.27 71.18 2.28
N VAL A 35 -22.37 71.76 2.81
CA VAL A 35 -23.20 72.72 2.13
C VAL A 35 -22.49 74.04 1.77
N ARG A 36 -21.30 74.27 2.29
CA ARG A 36 -20.42 75.40 2.00
C ARG A 36 -19.33 75.11 0.98
N GLY A 37 -19.35 73.88 0.39
CA GLY A 37 -18.33 73.37 -0.57
C GLY A 37 -17.01 72.97 0.04
N ARG A 38 -16.91 72.79 1.36
CA ARG A 38 -15.68 72.27 2.01
C ARG A 38 -15.67 70.76 1.99
N THR A 39 -14.58 70.17 1.52
CA THR A 39 -14.42 68.74 1.42
C THR A 39 -13.60 68.23 2.63
N PHE A 40 -14.09 67.17 3.28
CA PHE A 40 -13.44 66.42 4.35
C PHE A 40 -13.13 65.03 3.83
N LYS A 41 -11.91 64.49 4.10
CA LYS A 41 -11.43 63.19 3.66
C LYS A 41 -10.92 62.39 4.84
N VAL A 42 -11.24 61.13 4.88
CA VAL A 42 -10.65 60.13 5.79
C VAL A 42 -10.09 58.99 4.99
N GLU A 43 -9.00 58.42 5.48
CA GLU A 43 -8.27 57.29 4.82
C GLU A 43 -7.94 56.22 5.80
N ARG A 44 -7.93 54.95 5.34
CA ARG A 44 -7.47 53.79 6.06
C ARG A 44 -6.70 52.88 5.11
N SER A 45 -5.54 52.39 5.54
CA SER A 45 -4.77 51.37 4.83
C SER A 45 -5.29 49.99 5.20
N ILE A 46 -5.33 49.12 4.22
CA ILE A 46 -5.65 47.70 4.38
C ILE A 46 -4.73 46.88 3.48
N SER A 47 -4.13 45.83 4.08
CA SER A 47 -3.34 44.84 3.34
C SER A 47 -4.21 43.65 2.99
N VAL A 48 -4.31 43.34 1.74
CA VAL A 48 -5.10 42.21 1.19
C VAL A 48 -4.13 41.17 0.68
N TYR A 49 -4.35 39.94 1.07
CA TYR A 49 -3.43 38.83 0.78
C TYR A 49 -4.13 37.71 0.04
N ASN A 50 -3.38 36.98 -0.78
CA ASN A 50 -3.85 35.73 -1.38
C ASN A 50 -4.09 34.69 -0.28
N ASN A 51 -5.11 33.86 -0.47
CA ASN A 51 -5.34 32.72 0.41
C ASN A 51 -4.15 31.77 0.36
N ALA A 52 -3.78 31.25 1.51
CA ALA A 52 -2.86 30.15 1.57
C ALA A 52 -3.58 28.82 1.27
N LYS A 53 -2.85 27.84 0.72
CA LYS A 53 -3.32 26.50 0.41
C LYS A 53 -2.36 25.49 0.98
N LEU A 54 -2.90 24.41 1.55
CA LEU A 54 -2.20 23.19 1.91
C LEU A 54 -3.05 22.02 1.46
N GLU A 55 -2.49 21.17 0.59
CA GLU A 55 -3.05 19.86 0.26
C GLU A 55 -2.00 18.79 0.58
N LEU A 56 -2.46 17.62 1.03
CA LEU A 56 -1.61 16.49 1.38
C LEU A 56 -2.12 15.24 0.68
N SER A 57 -1.21 14.48 0.08
CA SER A 57 -1.50 13.19 -0.52
C SER A 57 -0.38 12.19 -0.27
N ALA A 58 -0.71 10.91 -0.35
CA ALA A 58 0.23 9.80 -0.35
C ALA A 58 0.10 9.05 -1.70
N ASN A 59 1.21 8.48 -2.18
CA ASN A 59 1.19 7.65 -3.38
C ASN A 59 0.50 6.29 -3.16
N LYS A 60 0.45 5.83 -1.91
CA LYS A 60 -0.19 4.58 -1.46
C LYS A 60 -0.77 4.79 -0.06
N ASN A 61 -1.94 4.21 0.19
CA ASN A 61 -2.59 4.24 1.50
C ASN A 61 -2.54 2.89 2.23
N ASP A 62 -2.21 1.81 1.52
CA ASP A 62 -2.02 0.47 2.04
C ASP A 62 -0.64 -0.03 1.62
N VAL A 63 0.21 -0.35 2.58
CA VAL A 63 1.61 -0.74 2.35
C VAL A 63 2.04 -1.84 3.31
N TYR A 64 3.12 -2.53 2.98
CA TYR A 64 3.81 -3.43 3.89
C TYR A 64 4.81 -2.70 4.78
N THR A 65 5.11 -3.29 5.95
CA THR A 65 6.25 -2.86 6.77
C THR A 65 7.52 -2.75 5.92
N SER A 66 8.27 -1.68 6.14
CA SER A 66 9.49 -1.32 5.39
C SER A 66 9.28 -0.95 3.90
N GLU A 67 8.04 -0.85 3.44
CA GLU A 67 7.74 -0.31 2.11
C GLU A 67 7.76 1.23 2.14
N THR A 68 8.27 1.83 1.08
CA THR A 68 8.36 3.30 0.98
C THR A 68 7.03 3.91 0.58
N VAL A 69 6.62 4.93 1.33
CA VAL A 69 5.49 5.80 1.02
C VAL A 69 6.01 7.19 0.68
N THR A 70 5.58 7.73 -0.46
CA THR A 70 5.87 9.09 -0.86
C THR A 70 4.69 9.99 -0.48
N LEU A 71 4.96 10.99 0.36
CA LEU A 71 4.02 12.04 0.73
C LEU A 71 4.28 13.28 -0.11
N VAL A 72 3.23 13.93 -0.57
CA VAL A 72 3.31 15.19 -1.31
C VAL A 72 2.46 16.24 -0.59
N ALA A 73 3.11 17.35 -0.21
CA ALA A 73 2.46 18.54 0.30
C ALA A 73 2.48 19.63 -0.79
N ASP A 74 1.31 19.93 -1.36
CA ASP A 74 1.12 21.03 -2.31
C ASP A 74 0.72 22.28 -1.54
N THR A 75 1.56 23.32 -1.58
CA THR A 75 1.42 24.50 -0.75
C THR A 75 1.48 25.80 -1.56
N GLU A 76 0.62 26.75 -1.21
CA GLU A 76 0.71 28.14 -1.66
C GLU A 76 0.68 29.07 -0.43
N ASN A 77 1.58 30.06 -0.37
CA ASN A 77 1.67 31.06 0.71
C ASN A 77 1.83 30.46 2.13
N ILE A 78 2.40 29.26 2.23
CA ILE A 78 2.78 28.59 3.49
C ILE A 78 4.30 28.48 3.52
N SER A 79 4.92 28.92 4.61
CA SER A 79 6.38 29.01 4.69
C SER A 79 7.04 27.76 5.23
N ASN A 80 6.40 27.07 6.16
CA ASN A 80 6.97 25.91 6.84
C ASN A 80 5.90 24.87 7.12
N ILE A 81 6.24 23.60 6.88
CA ILE A 81 5.42 22.46 7.24
C ILE A 81 6.07 21.70 8.39
N SER A 82 5.29 21.48 9.44
CA SER A 82 5.64 20.59 10.54
C SER A 82 4.89 19.28 10.39
N TRP A 83 5.62 18.16 10.51
CA TRP A 83 5.10 16.82 10.29
C TRP A 83 4.89 16.09 11.62
N TYR A 84 3.70 15.51 11.77
CA TYR A 84 3.32 14.72 12.93
C TYR A 84 2.68 13.42 12.46
N ILE A 85 2.59 12.46 13.39
CA ILE A 85 1.97 11.17 13.16
C ILE A 85 1.24 10.71 14.40
N SER A 86 0.15 9.98 14.24
CA SER A 86 -0.46 9.13 15.26
C SER A 86 -0.51 7.68 14.75
N LYS A 87 -0.51 6.72 15.66
CA LYS A 87 -0.67 5.30 15.39
C LYS A 87 -1.89 4.80 16.17
N ASP A 88 -2.80 4.09 15.50
CA ASP A 88 -3.97 3.44 16.10
C ASP A 88 -4.78 4.37 17.03
N ASP A 89 -4.99 5.63 16.60
CA ASP A 89 -5.67 6.71 17.33
C ASP A 89 -4.94 7.25 18.60
N ASP A 90 -3.67 6.94 18.76
CA ASP A 90 -2.82 7.55 19.79
C ASP A 90 -2.64 9.07 19.58
N ASP A 91 -2.08 9.74 20.59
CA ASP A 91 -1.72 11.16 20.51
C ASP A 91 -0.72 11.46 19.38
N LYS A 92 -0.87 12.63 18.76
CA LYS A 92 0.06 13.13 17.75
C LYS A 92 1.48 13.25 18.29
N GLN A 93 2.43 12.65 17.60
CA GLN A 93 3.85 12.65 17.91
C GLN A 93 4.65 13.22 16.73
N ASN A 94 5.93 13.54 16.95
CA ASN A 94 6.84 13.77 15.83
C ASN A 94 6.87 12.53 14.92
N TYR A 95 6.84 12.73 13.59
CA TYR A 95 6.72 11.60 12.64
C TYR A 95 7.85 10.57 12.78
N LEU A 96 9.05 10.99 13.22
CA LEU A 96 10.19 10.09 13.43
C LEU A 96 10.01 9.10 14.59
N LYS A 97 8.93 9.20 15.36
CA LYS A 97 8.61 8.21 16.40
C LYS A 97 8.20 6.86 15.80
N TYR A 98 7.47 6.87 14.68
CA TYR A 98 6.88 5.69 14.07
C TYR A 98 7.33 5.45 12.63
N ALA A 99 7.95 6.44 12.00
CA ALA A 99 8.43 6.35 10.63
C ALA A 99 9.88 6.81 10.53
N SER A 100 10.60 6.26 9.57
CA SER A 100 11.94 6.71 9.17
C SER A 100 11.90 7.34 7.77
N GLY A 101 12.81 8.27 7.50
CA GLY A 101 12.87 8.99 6.23
C GLY A 101 12.97 10.49 6.44
N VAL A 102 12.83 11.26 5.37
CA VAL A 102 13.00 12.72 5.41
C VAL A 102 11.78 13.39 4.80
N LEU A 103 11.12 14.22 5.59
CA LEU A 103 10.03 15.09 5.15
C LEU A 103 10.47 16.56 5.20
N ASN A 104 10.14 17.30 4.15
CA ASN A 104 10.38 18.72 4.00
C ASN A 104 9.08 19.48 3.66
N ASN A 105 9.14 20.74 3.27
CA ASN A 105 7.95 21.54 2.97
C ASN A 105 7.15 21.05 1.76
N SER A 106 7.72 20.21 0.90
CA SER A 106 7.03 19.63 -0.26
C SER A 106 6.63 18.17 -0.05
N GLY A 107 6.90 17.60 1.14
CA GLY A 107 6.72 16.18 1.43
C GLY A 107 8.04 15.42 1.43
N GLY A 108 8.03 14.16 1.04
CA GLY A 108 9.20 13.29 0.99
C GLY A 108 8.84 11.82 1.15
N GLU A 109 9.83 11.00 1.39
CA GLU A 109 9.68 9.55 1.50
C GLU A 109 9.84 9.09 2.94
N ILE A 110 8.94 8.22 3.38
CA ILE A 110 8.98 7.58 4.70
C ILE A 110 8.70 6.08 4.59
N THR A 111 9.17 5.34 5.58
CA THR A 111 8.91 3.91 5.78
C THR A 111 8.46 3.66 7.22
N PHE A 112 7.66 2.62 7.43
CA PHE A 112 7.16 2.20 8.74
C PHE A 112 7.75 0.86 9.12
N SER A 113 8.23 0.70 10.35
CA SER A 113 8.83 -0.55 10.83
C SER A 113 7.83 -1.51 11.47
N GLU A 114 6.65 -1.04 11.84
CA GLU A 114 5.61 -1.81 12.52
C GLU A 114 4.28 -1.68 11.79
N ASN A 115 3.45 -2.71 11.87
CA ASN A 115 2.08 -2.66 11.39
C ASN A 115 1.21 -1.71 12.25
N GLY A 116 0.10 -1.25 11.69
CA GLY A 116 -0.85 -0.34 12.35
C GLY A 116 -1.53 0.60 11.38
N ILE A 117 -2.47 1.37 11.87
CA ILE A 117 -3.12 2.45 11.13
C ILE A 117 -2.45 3.77 11.53
N TYR A 118 -1.78 4.40 10.58
CA TYR A 118 -1.06 5.65 10.82
C TYR A 118 -1.80 6.81 10.17
N THR A 119 -2.01 7.89 10.94
CA THR A 119 -2.47 9.17 10.39
C THR A 119 -1.31 10.15 10.40
N VAL A 120 -0.89 10.56 9.20
CA VAL A 120 0.18 11.54 9.01
C VAL A 120 -0.43 12.92 8.84
N TYR A 121 0.08 13.89 9.58
CA TYR A 121 -0.40 15.27 9.61
C TYR A 121 0.66 16.22 9.07
N ALA A 122 0.26 17.09 8.15
CA ALA A 122 1.02 18.25 7.72
C ALA A 122 0.37 19.51 8.30
N ASN A 123 1.12 20.23 9.12
CA ASN A 123 0.68 21.48 9.75
C ASN A 123 1.54 22.63 9.25
N GLY A 124 0.92 23.68 8.77
CA GLY A 124 1.62 24.87 8.32
C GLY A 124 0.90 26.15 8.70
N ASP A 125 1.64 27.23 8.75
CA ASP A 125 1.11 28.57 9.05
C ASP A 125 1.37 29.48 7.84
N ASP A 126 0.42 30.33 7.49
CA ASP A 126 0.69 31.44 6.59
C ASP A 126 1.49 32.54 7.30
N LYS A 127 1.98 33.52 6.55
CA LYS A 127 2.77 34.63 7.09
C LYS A 127 2.05 35.49 8.12
N TYR A 128 0.72 35.29 8.31
CA TYR A 128 -0.11 36.01 9.29
C TYR A 128 -0.44 35.15 10.52
N GLY A 129 0.05 33.91 10.57
CA GLY A 129 -0.17 32.97 11.69
C GLY A 129 -1.50 32.23 11.61
N LYS A 130 -2.21 32.29 10.46
CA LYS A 130 -3.38 31.42 10.26
C LYS A 130 -2.91 30.01 9.98
N LYS A 131 -3.48 29.04 10.72
CA LYS A 131 -3.11 27.64 10.70
C LYS A 131 -3.84 26.85 9.62
N TYR A 132 -3.10 25.99 8.96
CA TYR A 132 -3.58 25.04 7.95
C TYR A 132 -3.12 23.64 8.34
N ASN A 133 -4.05 22.69 8.35
CA ASN A 133 -3.78 21.32 8.76
C ASN A 133 -4.40 20.39 7.71
N LYS A 134 -3.63 19.39 7.30
CA LYS A 134 -4.10 18.29 6.44
C LYS A 134 -3.59 16.97 6.99
N GLU A 135 -4.31 15.91 6.71
CA GLU A 135 -3.96 14.58 7.15
C GLU A 135 -4.22 13.55 6.05
N VAL A 136 -3.49 12.45 6.13
CA VAL A 136 -3.65 11.27 5.29
C VAL A 136 -3.47 10.03 6.14
N THR A 137 -4.34 9.04 5.95
CA THR A 137 -4.27 7.76 6.66
C THR A 137 -3.54 6.73 5.80
N ILE A 138 -2.63 5.97 6.42
CA ILE A 138 -1.84 4.91 5.82
C ILE A 138 -2.00 3.66 6.68
N THR A 139 -2.49 2.58 6.08
CA THR A 139 -2.56 1.26 6.72
C THR A 139 -1.29 0.49 6.41
N VAL A 140 -0.56 0.13 7.45
CA VAL A 140 0.66 -0.66 7.35
C VAL A 140 0.39 -2.06 7.88
N ILE A 141 0.69 -3.07 7.08
CA ILE A 141 0.53 -4.47 7.45
C ILE A 141 1.86 -5.21 7.32
N ASP A 142 2.00 -6.31 8.05
CA ASP A 142 3.16 -7.16 7.90
C ASP A 142 3.13 -7.92 6.58
N LYS A 143 4.30 -8.05 5.95
CA LYS A 143 4.43 -8.80 4.70
C LYS A 143 4.04 -10.27 4.91
N PRO A 144 3.25 -10.86 4.00
CA PRO A 144 2.98 -12.29 4.04
C PRO A 144 4.28 -13.10 3.97
N ILE A 145 4.32 -14.22 4.67
CA ILE A 145 5.47 -15.16 4.65
C ILE A 145 4.95 -16.54 4.29
N LEU A 146 5.58 -17.15 3.29
CA LEU A 146 5.34 -18.53 2.89
C LEU A 146 6.55 -19.39 3.27
N GLU A 147 6.36 -20.32 4.21
CA GLU A 147 7.25 -21.46 4.45
C GLU A 147 6.61 -22.71 3.86
N PHE A 148 7.39 -23.53 3.17
CA PHE A 148 6.91 -24.69 2.44
C PHE A 148 7.91 -25.85 2.55
N SER A 149 7.41 -27.06 2.78
CA SER A 149 8.21 -28.28 2.87
C SER A 149 7.42 -29.51 2.45
N ILE A 150 8.15 -30.57 2.10
CA ILE A 150 7.65 -31.94 1.91
C ILE A 150 8.29 -32.87 2.90
N ASP A 151 7.58 -33.92 3.28
CA ASP A 151 8.06 -34.89 4.28
C ASP A 151 9.10 -35.90 3.73
N LYS A 152 9.27 -35.95 2.39
CA LYS A 152 10.19 -36.89 1.71
C LYS A 152 10.79 -36.23 0.47
N GLU A 153 12.09 -36.35 0.28
CA GLU A 153 12.80 -35.97 -0.93
C GLU A 153 12.72 -37.02 -2.05
N SER A 154 12.34 -38.26 -1.67
CA SER A 154 12.09 -39.34 -2.62
C SER A 154 10.98 -40.26 -2.14
N ALA A 155 10.25 -40.89 -3.07
CA ALA A 155 9.19 -41.84 -2.79
C ALA A 155 9.01 -42.82 -3.96
N TYR A 156 8.23 -43.87 -3.78
CA TYR A 156 7.72 -44.70 -4.88
C TYR A 156 6.38 -44.16 -5.37
N VAL A 157 6.03 -44.45 -6.63
CA VAL A 157 4.68 -44.22 -7.14
C VAL A 157 3.62 -44.72 -6.18
N GLN A 158 2.49 -44.02 -6.09
CA GLN A 158 1.36 -44.32 -5.19
C GLN A 158 1.73 -44.26 -3.69
N THR A 159 2.86 -43.68 -3.33
CA THR A 159 3.22 -43.42 -1.93
C THR A 159 2.77 -41.98 -1.59
N THR A 160 2.12 -41.83 -0.44
CA THR A 160 1.70 -40.51 0.02
C THR A 160 2.91 -39.65 0.36
N VAL A 161 2.95 -38.46 -0.19
CA VAL A 161 3.87 -37.39 0.15
C VAL A 161 3.05 -36.29 0.84
N ARG A 162 3.45 -35.94 2.05
CA ARG A 162 2.82 -34.85 2.80
C ARG A 162 3.51 -33.56 2.47
N VAL A 163 2.72 -32.62 1.96
CA VAL A 163 3.10 -31.23 1.73
C VAL A 163 2.64 -30.42 2.93
N SER A 164 3.51 -29.59 3.48
CA SER A 164 3.20 -28.70 4.58
C SER A 164 3.58 -27.29 4.22
N SER A 165 2.66 -26.35 4.39
CA SER A 165 2.92 -24.91 4.31
C SER A 165 2.59 -24.27 5.65
N LYS A 166 3.40 -23.30 6.05
CA LYS A 166 3.15 -22.42 7.18
C LYS A 166 3.11 -21.00 6.66
N LEU A 167 2.03 -20.34 6.97
CA LEU A 167 1.71 -19.01 6.49
C LEU A 167 1.66 -18.06 7.67
N SER A 168 2.17 -16.86 7.48
CA SER A 168 2.03 -15.75 8.41
C SER A 168 1.52 -14.53 7.65
N ASN A 169 0.68 -13.71 8.31
CA ASN A 169 0.17 -12.44 7.77
C ASN A 169 -0.61 -12.59 6.45
N ILE A 170 -1.51 -13.59 6.36
CA ILE A 170 -2.13 -14.07 5.12
C ILE A 170 -3.56 -13.59 4.89
N GLU A 171 -4.00 -12.52 5.51
CA GLU A 171 -5.32 -11.97 5.18
C GLU A 171 -5.40 -11.71 3.68
N ASP A 172 -6.42 -12.28 3.03
CA ASP A 172 -6.66 -12.19 1.59
C ASP A 172 -5.55 -12.73 0.67
N CYS A 173 -4.73 -13.69 1.15
CA CYS A 173 -3.73 -14.36 0.33
C CYS A 173 -4.25 -15.70 -0.22
N LYS A 174 -3.77 -16.06 -1.41
CA LYS A 174 -4.05 -17.32 -2.09
C LYS A 174 -2.75 -18.05 -2.41
N ILE A 175 -2.74 -19.38 -2.27
CA ILE A 175 -1.65 -20.21 -2.77
C ILE A 175 -2.14 -21.05 -3.95
N ASP A 176 -1.44 -20.92 -5.06
CA ASP A 176 -1.57 -21.80 -6.21
C ASP A 176 -0.40 -22.78 -6.25
N TRP A 177 -0.73 -24.05 -6.51
CA TRP A 177 0.24 -25.14 -6.52
C TRP A 177 0.50 -25.61 -7.95
N TYR A 178 1.79 -25.77 -8.27
CA TYR A 178 2.23 -26.26 -9.58
C TYR A 178 3.26 -27.37 -9.41
N ILE A 179 3.37 -28.21 -10.44
CA ILE A 179 4.43 -29.21 -10.55
C ILE A 179 5.10 -29.07 -11.90
N GLU A 180 6.42 -29.13 -11.89
CA GLU A 180 7.24 -29.21 -13.09
C GLU A 180 7.81 -30.60 -13.25
N LYS A 181 7.72 -31.13 -14.47
CA LYS A 181 8.37 -32.37 -14.94
C LYS A 181 9.00 -32.10 -16.29
N ASN A 182 10.29 -32.45 -16.45
CA ASN A 182 11.04 -32.27 -17.71
C ASN A 182 11.02 -30.82 -18.24
N GLY A 183 11.05 -29.83 -17.37
CA GLY A 183 11.02 -28.41 -17.73
C GLY A 183 9.63 -27.88 -18.09
N LEU A 184 8.57 -28.69 -18.00
CA LEU A 184 7.19 -28.27 -18.23
C LEU A 184 6.44 -28.13 -16.90
N ARG A 185 6.02 -26.93 -16.59
CA ARG A 185 5.27 -26.57 -15.37
C ARG A 185 3.77 -26.53 -15.66
N ASN A 186 2.99 -27.27 -14.88
CA ASN A 186 1.53 -27.35 -14.98
C ASN A 186 0.88 -27.25 -13.58
N PRO A 187 -0.44 -27.05 -13.48
CA PRO A 187 -1.16 -27.23 -12.22
C PRO A 187 -0.85 -28.61 -11.62
N TYR A 188 -0.72 -28.65 -10.28
CA TYR A 188 -0.24 -29.85 -9.62
C TYR A 188 -1.06 -31.12 -9.92
N ASN A 189 -2.36 -30.98 -10.11
CA ASN A 189 -3.30 -32.08 -10.36
C ASN A 189 -3.10 -32.77 -11.72
N ASP A 190 -2.29 -32.23 -12.63
CA ASP A 190 -1.93 -32.90 -13.88
C ASP A 190 -0.96 -34.08 -13.67
N TYR A 191 -0.22 -34.08 -12.59
CA TYR A 191 0.83 -35.09 -12.29
C TYR A 191 0.55 -35.94 -11.06
N VAL A 192 -0.31 -35.49 -10.18
CA VAL A 192 -0.57 -36.14 -8.89
C VAL A 192 -2.06 -36.23 -8.61
N ASN A 193 -2.41 -37.21 -7.75
CA ASN A 193 -3.71 -37.26 -7.09
C ASN A 193 -3.58 -36.75 -5.65
N GLY A 194 -4.70 -36.31 -5.09
CA GLY A 194 -4.79 -35.72 -3.76
C GLY A 194 -5.21 -34.25 -3.83
N THR A 195 -5.23 -33.59 -2.69
CA THR A 195 -5.65 -32.21 -2.60
C THR A 195 -4.64 -31.36 -1.82
N LEU A 196 -4.34 -30.19 -2.35
CA LEU A 196 -3.54 -29.17 -1.70
C LEU A 196 -4.43 -27.95 -1.41
N SER A 197 -4.32 -27.45 -0.19
CA SER A 197 -4.94 -26.21 0.28
C SER A 197 -3.85 -25.17 0.58
N ASN A 198 -4.24 -24.01 1.07
CA ASN A 198 -3.27 -23.01 1.55
C ASN A 198 -2.33 -23.57 2.64
N TYR A 199 -2.74 -24.61 3.37
CA TYR A 199 -1.93 -25.24 4.44
C TYR A 199 -1.22 -26.51 3.99
N GLY A 200 -1.18 -26.79 2.68
CA GLY A 200 -0.65 -28.03 2.13
C GLY A 200 -1.70 -29.14 2.06
N GLY A 201 -1.24 -30.39 2.12
CA GLY A 201 -2.10 -31.57 2.01
C GLY A 201 -1.29 -32.83 1.72
N ASN A 202 -2.01 -33.87 1.27
CA ASN A 202 -1.41 -35.14 0.89
C ASN A 202 -1.57 -35.39 -0.60
N ILE A 203 -0.48 -35.71 -1.26
CA ILE A 203 -0.46 -36.04 -2.69
C ILE A 203 0.28 -37.34 -2.94
N TYR A 204 0.01 -38.00 -4.07
CA TYR A 204 0.78 -39.13 -4.54
C TYR A 204 0.92 -39.09 -6.06
N PHE A 205 2.10 -39.45 -6.53
CA PHE A 205 2.49 -39.44 -7.94
C PHE A 205 2.11 -40.73 -8.64
N ASN A 206 1.67 -40.63 -9.89
CA ASN A 206 1.24 -41.76 -10.69
C ASN A 206 2.36 -42.35 -11.56
N GLN A 207 3.47 -41.62 -11.74
CA GLN A 207 4.59 -42.00 -12.60
C GLN A 207 5.92 -41.65 -11.92
N GLY A 208 6.95 -42.46 -12.17
CA GLY A 208 8.31 -42.14 -11.78
C GLY A 208 8.87 -40.93 -12.56
N GLY A 209 9.88 -40.30 -11.97
CA GLY A 209 10.57 -39.15 -12.54
C GLY A 209 11.05 -38.15 -11.50
N GLU A 210 11.73 -37.11 -11.96
CA GLU A 210 12.12 -35.99 -11.14
C GLU A 210 11.06 -34.89 -11.30
N TYR A 211 10.64 -34.36 -10.18
CA TYR A 211 9.61 -33.33 -10.10
C TYR A 211 10.07 -32.15 -9.24
N ILE A 212 9.61 -30.97 -9.60
CA ILE A 212 9.72 -29.77 -8.76
C ILE A 212 8.31 -29.33 -8.40
N LEU A 213 7.99 -29.29 -7.12
CA LEU A 213 6.73 -28.75 -6.61
C LEU A 213 6.92 -27.27 -6.27
N TYR A 214 6.01 -26.42 -6.73
CA TYR A 214 6.00 -25.00 -6.51
C TYR A 214 4.76 -24.61 -5.71
N ALA A 215 4.94 -23.68 -4.77
CA ALA A 215 3.89 -22.94 -4.09
C ALA A 215 4.03 -21.46 -4.47
N VAL A 216 3.00 -20.87 -5.07
CA VAL A 216 2.96 -19.47 -5.44
C VAL A 216 1.93 -18.79 -4.55
N LEU A 217 2.40 -17.95 -3.63
CA LEU A 217 1.56 -17.11 -2.80
C LEU A 217 1.27 -15.82 -3.56
N THR A 218 0.00 -15.51 -3.79
CA THR A 218 -0.43 -14.21 -4.30
C THR A 218 -1.07 -13.43 -3.15
N ASP A 219 -0.55 -12.24 -2.86
CA ASP A 219 -1.08 -11.36 -1.82
C ASP A 219 -2.28 -10.54 -2.32
N ARG A 220 -2.91 -9.77 -1.42
CA ARG A 220 -4.05 -8.90 -1.73
C ARG A 220 -3.75 -7.79 -2.75
N ASN A 221 -2.47 -7.44 -2.93
CA ASN A 221 -2.01 -6.43 -3.89
C ASN A 221 -1.63 -7.03 -5.24
N GLY A 222 -1.72 -8.38 -5.37
CA GLY A 222 -1.32 -9.12 -6.56
C GLY A 222 0.18 -9.37 -6.67
N ASN A 223 0.96 -9.13 -5.60
CA ASN A 223 2.37 -9.52 -5.58
C ASN A 223 2.50 -11.02 -5.35
N GLU A 224 3.48 -11.63 -6.00
CA GLU A 224 3.73 -13.06 -5.92
C GLU A 224 5.02 -13.38 -5.18
N GLU A 225 4.97 -14.38 -4.29
CA GLU A 225 6.12 -15.03 -3.69
C GLU A 225 6.12 -16.51 -4.05
N GLU A 226 7.22 -17.01 -4.58
CA GLU A 226 7.34 -18.39 -5.00
C GLU A 226 8.35 -19.16 -4.14
N LYS A 227 7.96 -20.36 -3.74
CA LYS A 227 8.84 -21.36 -3.12
C LYS A 227 8.77 -22.66 -3.90
N SER A 228 9.87 -23.42 -3.92
CA SER A 228 9.91 -24.71 -4.59
C SER A 228 10.72 -25.75 -3.82
N CYS A 229 10.39 -27.01 -4.04
CA CYS A 229 11.19 -28.14 -3.59
C CYS A 229 11.21 -29.24 -4.63
N LYS A 230 12.29 -30.03 -4.62
CA LYS A 230 12.48 -31.17 -5.54
C LYS A 230 12.06 -32.46 -4.88
N ILE A 231 11.51 -33.38 -5.67
CA ILE A 231 11.22 -34.76 -5.25
C ILE A 231 11.50 -35.74 -6.40
N THR A 232 12.13 -36.86 -6.05
CA THR A 232 12.39 -37.98 -6.99
C THR A 232 11.39 -39.09 -6.71
N ILE A 233 10.66 -39.50 -7.74
CA ILE A 233 9.70 -40.60 -7.66
C ILE A 233 10.22 -41.79 -8.42
N TYR A 234 10.26 -42.95 -7.76
CA TYR A 234 10.69 -44.21 -8.34
C TYR A 234 9.47 -45.05 -8.73
N ASP A 235 9.55 -45.72 -9.88
CA ASP A 235 8.58 -46.74 -10.25
C ASP A 235 8.78 -47.98 -9.36
N ARG A 236 7.69 -48.64 -9.04
CA ARG A 236 7.78 -49.93 -8.32
C ARG A 236 8.29 -51.00 -9.24
N ALA A 237 9.20 -51.80 -8.77
CA ALA A 237 9.58 -52.99 -9.48
C ALA A 237 8.36 -53.92 -9.57
N ASP A 238 8.09 -54.41 -10.74
CA ASP A 238 7.08 -55.46 -10.96
C ASP A 238 7.81 -56.74 -11.37
N ILE A 239 7.39 -57.85 -10.77
CA ILE A 239 7.86 -59.18 -11.15
C ILE A 239 6.65 -60.09 -11.35
N SER A 240 6.58 -60.70 -12.48
CA SER A 240 5.57 -61.69 -12.76
C SER A 240 6.20 -63.04 -13.09
N ILE A 241 5.60 -64.11 -12.59
CA ILE A 241 5.98 -65.46 -12.94
C ILE A 241 4.87 -66.00 -13.83
N ASN A 242 5.25 -66.35 -15.04
CA ASN A 242 4.34 -67.01 -15.97
C ASN A 242 4.76 -68.49 -16.06
N MET A 243 3.92 -69.35 -15.52
CA MET A 243 4.15 -70.80 -15.54
C MET A 243 2.82 -71.55 -15.80
N ALA A 244 2.88 -72.70 -16.35
CA ALA A 244 1.70 -73.51 -16.53
C ALA A 244 1.11 -73.93 -15.19
N GLU A 245 -0.23 -73.90 -15.08
CA GLU A 245 -0.94 -74.33 -13.89
C GLU A 245 -0.81 -75.85 -13.63
N VAL A 246 -0.49 -76.60 -14.63
CA VAL A 246 -0.30 -78.07 -14.54
C VAL A 246 1.06 -78.43 -15.18
N GLY A 247 1.89 -79.06 -14.37
CA GLY A 247 3.18 -79.60 -14.79
C GLY A 247 3.13 -81.11 -14.86
N TYR A 248 3.92 -81.70 -15.78
CA TYR A 248 4.10 -83.14 -15.88
C TYR A 248 5.53 -83.52 -15.47
N VAL A 249 5.68 -84.64 -14.82
CA VAL A 249 7.01 -85.12 -14.39
C VAL A 249 7.93 -85.35 -15.59
N GLY A 250 9.10 -84.69 -15.58
CA GLY A 250 10.09 -84.75 -16.66
C GLY A 250 9.91 -83.88 -17.82
N ILE A 251 8.92 -82.89 -17.80
CA ILE A 251 8.70 -81.91 -18.83
C ILE A 251 8.98 -80.49 -18.23
N ALA A 252 9.82 -79.68 -18.88
CA ALA A 252 10.06 -78.30 -18.46
C ALA A 252 8.77 -77.48 -18.71
N ASN A 253 8.32 -76.75 -17.70
CA ASN A 253 7.19 -75.81 -17.73
C ASN A 253 7.68 -74.37 -17.91
#